data_a7383d6c978de7c4f43f7820b5a4ca86
#
_entry.id   a7383d6c978de7c4f43f7820b5a4ca86
#
_cell.length_a   1.000
_cell.length_b   1.000
_cell.length_c   1.000
_cell.angle_alpha   90.00
_cell.angle_beta   90.00
_cell.angle_gamma   90.00
#
_symmetry.space_group_name_H-M   'P 1'
#
loop_
_entity.id
_entity.type
_entity.pdbx_description
1 polymer ?
#
loop_
_entity_poly.entity_id
_entity_poly.type
_entity_poly.pdbx_seq_one_letter_code
_entity_poly.pdbx_strand_id
1 'polypeptide(L)'
;MSNFVHLHVHTDYSVLDGCAKVPVLIDRVKELGMPAIAMTDHGNMCGAIDFYQAAQKAGVKPIIGMEAYYINDHTLKDDIKELIKSLREKEKSDDIDGIESDPSMLKPENFPKYQIHHKTLLAKNYEGFLNLAKLTSLSYEKGYYRKPRIDFDTLAEHSKGIIALSGCINGVASQYLLYSDYEKALETTAKFVDIFGRENYYIELQNHFLAADKKVIPGLVRIARELNLKM
;
A
#
# COMPACT_ATOMS: atom_id res chain seq x y z
N MET A 1 12.39 -25.19 11.48
CA MET A 1 11.42 -24.10 11.68
C MET A 1 11.78 -22.97 10.71
N SER A 2 10.85 -22.45 9.99
CA SER A 2 11.08 -21.31 9.08
C SER A 2 11.24 -20.03 9.90
N ASN A 3 12.28 -19.22 9.61
CA ASN A 3 12.42 -17.88 10.18
C ASN A 3 11.73 -16.81 9.30
N PHE A 4 11.01 -17.24 8.25
CA PHE A 4 10.33 -16.32 7.34
C PHE A 4 8.98 -15.87 7.92
N VAL A 5 8.64 -14.60 7.71
CA VAL A 5 7.36 -13.98 8.11
C VAL A 5 6.80 -13.22 6.93
N HIS A 6 5.57 -13.54 6.52
CA HIS A 6 4.85 -12.73 5.54
C HIS A 6 4.38 -11.43 6.18
N LEU A 7 4.82 -10.29 5.63
CA LEU A 7 4.48 -8.95 6.10
C LEU A 7 3.45 -8.23 5.22
N HIS A 8 3.07 -8.81 4.08
CA HIS A 8 2.09 -8.26 3.15
C HIS A 8 1.17 -9.40 2.69
N VAL A 9 -0.01 -9.48 3.30
CA VAL A 9 -0.98 -10.59 3.09
C VAL A 9 -2.40 -10.05 3.12
N HIS A 10 -3.21 -10.45 2.14
CA HIS A 10 -4.63 -10.14 2.05
C HIS A 10 -5.47 -11.31 2.51
N THR A 11 -6.35 -11.07 3.49
CA THR A 11 -7.33 -12.05 3.97
C THR A 11 -8.63 -11.93 3.18
N ASP A 12 -9.62 -12.77 3.49
CA ASP A 12 -10.97 -12.69 2.93
C ASP A 12 -11.74 -11.40 3.30
N TYR A 13 -11.20 -10.57 4.20
CA TYR A 13 -11.68 -9.20 4.46
C TYR A 13 -11.21 -8.19 3.41
N SER A 14 -10.25 -8.55 2.55
CA SER A 14 -9.89 -7.82 1.33
C SER A 14 -10.78 -8.28 0.19
N VAL A 15 -12.05 -7.87 0.20
CA VAL A 15 -13.19 -8.47 -0.50
C VAL A 15 -12.99 -8.67 -2.01
N LEU A 16 -12.18 -7.81 -2.66
CA LEU A 16 -12.00 -7.87 -4.12
C LEU A 16 -10.90 -8.84 -4.57
N ASP A 17 -9.92 -9.16 -3.71
CA ASP A 17 -8.73 -9.92 -4.09
C ASP A 17 -8.27 -10.93 -3.05
N GLY A 18 -8.74 -10.85 -1.81
CA GLY A 18 -8.40 -11.78 -0.74
C GLY A 18 -9.28 -13.03 -0.74
N CYS A 19 -8.69 -14.19 -0.90
CA CYS A 19 -9.40 -15.48 -0.76
C CYS A 19 -8.91 -16.31 0.45
N ALA A 20 -7.92 -15.84 1.18
CA ALA A 20 -7.33 -16.53 2.31
C ALA A 20 -8.19 -16.33 3.58
N LYS A 21 -9.10 -17.27 3.88
CA LYS A 21 -9.87 -17.24 5.12
C LYS A 21 -8.96 -17.28 6.33
N VAL A 22 -9.20 -16.40 7.30
CA VAL A 22 -8.35 -16.22 8.48
C VAL A 22 -8.01 -17.54 9.18
N PRO A 23 -8.94 -18.45 9.54
CA PRO A 23 -8.58 -19.70 10.21
C PRO A 23 -7.65 -20.58 9.37
N VAL A 24 -7.93 -20.72 8.06
CA VAL A 24 -7.14 -21.56 7.14
C VAL A 24 -5.73 -20.98 6.96
N LEU A 25 -5.62 -19.66 6.88
CA LEU A 25 -4.34 -18.96 6.77
C LEU A 25 -3.47 -19.20 8.02
N ILE A 26 -4.04 -19.07 9.21
CA ILE A 26 -3.33 -19.27 10.47
C ILE A 26 -2.89 -20.73 10.65
N ASP A 27 -3.76 -21.70 10.31
CA ASP A 27 -3.40 -23.12 10.32
C ASP A 27 -2.22 -23.39 9.39
N ARG A 28 -2.23 -22.81 8.18
CA ARG A 28 -1.14 -22.96 7.22
C ARG A 28 0.18 -22.36 7.70
N VAL A 29 0.13 -21.19 8.33
CA VAL A 29 1.30 -20.54 8.95
C VAL A 29 1.92 -21.42 10.02
N LYS A 30 1.09 -22.03 10.85
CA LYS A 30 1.52 -22.98 11.90
C LYS A 30 2.14 -24.25 11.31
N GLU A 31 1.54 -24.84 10.29
CA GLU A 31 2.07 -26.01 9.57
C GLU A 31 3.46 -25.74 8.99
N LEU A 32 3.66 -24.52 8.43
CA LEU A 32 4.94 -24.10 7.87
C LEU A 32 5.98 -23.70 8.94
N GLY A 33 5.60 -23.72 10.22
CA GLY A 33 6.49 -23.36 11.34
C GLY A 33 6.91 -21.89 11.34
N MET A 34 6.08 -21.00 10.77
CA MET A 34 6.35 -19.57 10.79
C MET A 34 6.00 -18.98 12.16
N PRO A 35 6.86 -18.11 12.74
CA PRO A 35 6.63 -17.57 14.08
C PRO A 35 5.58 -16.46 14.12
N ALA A 36 5.32 -15.81 12.99
CA ALA A 36 4.41 -14.66 12.88
C ALA A 36 3.83 -14.55 11.47
N ILE A 37 2.78 -13.76 11.34
CA ILE A 37 2.20 -13.35 10.06
C ILE A 37 1.54 -11.98 10.19
N ALA A 38 1.57 -11.17 9.14
CA ALA A 38 0.82 -9.94 9.06
C ALA A 38 -0.54 -10.13 8.34
N MET A 39 -1.48 -9.25 8.68
CA MET A 39 -2.69 -8.97 7.93
C MET A 39 -2.59 -7.54 7.38
N THR A 40 -2.76 -7.37 6.08
CA THR A 40 -2.62 -6.07 5.40
C THR A 40 -3.67 -5.89 4.32
N ASP A 41 -4.95 -6.04 4.69
CA ASP A 41 -6.08 -5.93 3.79
C ASP A 41 -6.19 -4.53 3.17
N HIS A 42 -6.72 -4.46 1.96
CA HIS A 42 -6.85 -3.21 1.21
C HIS A 42 -7.78 -2.20 1.89
N GLY A 43 -7.21 -1.08 2.34
CA GLY A 43 -7.92 0.10 2.83
C GLY A 43 -8.80 -0.12 4.06
N ASN A 44 -8.65 -1.24 4.77
CA ASN A 44 -9.45 -1.54 5.95
C ASN A 44 -8.71 -2.41 6.97
N MET A 45 -9.27 -2.48 8.17
CA MET A 45 -8.82 -3.33 9.29
C MET A 45 -9.97 -4.20 9.83
N CYS A 46 -10.98 -4.50 9.02
CA CYS A 46 -12.21 -5.16 9.47
C CYS A 46 -11.94 -6.56 10.06
N GLY A 47 -10.96 -7.28 9.52
CA GLY A 47 -10.55 -8.61 9.99
C GLY A 47 -9.63 -8.61 11.21
N ALA A 48 -9.22 -7.45 11.75
CA ALA A 48 -8.15 -7.36 12.75
C ALA A 48 -8.43 -8.18 14.02
N ILE A 49 -9.67 -8.17 14.53
CA ILE A 49 -10.04 -8.89 15.75
C ILE A 49 -10.03 -10.39 15.52
N ASP A 50 -10.67 -10.85 14.46
CA ASP A 50 -10.74 -12.27 14.11
C ASP A 50 -9.34 -12.84 13.84
N PHE A 51 -8.52 -12.10 13.09
CA PHE A 51 -7.14 -12.45 12.82
C PHE A 51 -6.29 -12.53 14.10
N TYR A 52 -6.40 -11.53 14.97
CA TYR A 52 -5.69 -11.51 16.25
C TYR A 52 -6.06 -12.72 17.11
N GLN A 53 -7.35 -12.97 17.30
CA GLN A 53 -7.84 -14.07 18.13
C GLN A 53 -7.45 -15.44 17.58
N ALA A 54 -7.57 -15.64 16.26
CA ALA A 54 -7.17 -16.89 15.63
C ALA A 54 -5.67 -17.16 15.77
N ALA A 55 -4.82 -16.14 15.54
CA ALA A 55 -3.38 -16.26 15.65
C ALA A 55 -2.94 -16.52 17.10
N GLN A 56 -3.51 -15.80 18.08
CA GLN A 56 -3.24 -16.02 19.51
C GLN A 56 -3.59 -17.46 19.94
N LYS A 57 -4.76 -17.97 19.55
CA LYS A 57 -5.20 -19.34 19.82
C LYS A 57 -4.25 -20.38 19.23
N ALA A 58 -3.67 -20.11 18.07
CA ALA A 58 -2.74 -20.99 17.39
C ALA A 58 -1.29 -20.89 17.88
N GLY A 59 -0.97 -19.90 18.75
CA GLY A 59 0.39 -19.62 19.19
C GLY A 59 1.27 -18.94 18.13
N VAL A 60 0.65 -18.31 17.13
CA VAL A 60 1.31 -17.52 16.07
C VAL A 60 1.25 -16.05 16.46
N LYS A 61 2.34 -15.29 16.30
CA LYS A 61 2.35 -13.85 16.56
C LYS A 61 1.60 -13.10 15.46
N PRO A 62 0.46 -12.43 15.75
CA PRO A 62 -0.22 -11.58 14.79
C PRO A 62 0.51 -10.23 14.64
N ILE A 63 0.63 -9.76 13.40
CA ILE A 63 1.07 -8.41 13.06
C ILE A 63 -0.11 -7.74 12.37
N ILE A 64 -0.69 -6.73 13.02
CA ILE A 64 -1.84 -6.02 12.47
C ILE A 64 -1.35 -4.88 11.59
N GLY A 65 -1.91 -4.81 10.39
CA GLY A 65 -1.60 -3.78 9.42
C GLY A 65 -2.74 -3.54 8.44
N MET A 66 -2.48 -2.72 7.44
CA MET A 66 -3.33 -2.54 6.26
C MET A 66 -2.48 -2.15 5.06
N GLU A 67 -2.93 -2.49 3.86
CA GLU A 67 -2.43 -1.87 2.64
C GLU A 67 -3.29 -0.66 2.31
N ALA A 68 -2.80 0.51 2.69
CA ALA A 68 -3.52 1.77 2.51
C ALA A 68 -3.50 2.22 1.04
N TYR A 69 -4.61 2.74 0.56
CA TYR A 69 -4.65 3.51 -0.68
C TYR A 69 -4.12 4.91 -0.40
N TYR A 70 -3.01 5.27 -1.05
CA TYR A 70 -2.32 6.53 -0.88
C TYR A 70 -2.45 7.40 -2.13
N ILE A 71 -2.66 8.68 -1.92
CA ILE A 71 -2.57 9.72 -2.96
C ILE A 71 -1.69 10.87 -2.45
N ASN A 72 -1.14 11.66 -3.37
CA ASN A 72 -0.28 12.78 -2.97
C ASN A 72 -1.05 13.85 -2.20
N ASP A 73 -2.31 14.11 -2.58
CA ASP A 73 -3.16 15.11 -1.96
C ASP A 73 -4.64 14.75 -2.20
N HIS A 74 -5.42 14.55 -1.14
CA HIS A 74 -6.84 14.18 -1.27
C HIS A 74 -7.73 15.36 -1.69
N THR A 75 -7.25 16.61 -1.59
CA THR A 75 -7.97 17.80 -2.09
C THR A 75 -8.08 17.80 -3.62
N LEU A 76 -7.22 17.03 -4.31
CA LEU A 76 -7.28 16.82 -5.77
C LEU A 76 -8.52 16.04 -6.24
N LYS A 77 -9.42 15.68 -5.34
CA LYS A 77 -10.64 14.91 -5.67
C LYS A 77 -11.49 15.57 -6.76
N ASP A 78 -11.65 16.88 -6.70
CA ASP A 78 -12.48 17.60 -7.66
C ASP A 78 -11.74 17.77 -9.00
N ASP A 79 -10.43 18.02 -8.97
CA ASP A 79 -9.57 18.02 -10.16
C ASP A 79 -9.64 16.67 -10.89
N ILE A 80 -9.59 15.56 -10.14
CA ILE A 80 -9.70 14.21 -10.71
C ILE A 80 -11.07 14.00 -11.37
N LYS A 81 -12.16 14.48 -10.74
CA LYS A 81 -13.51 14.37 -11.32
C LYS A 81 -13.65 15.18 -12.62
N GLU A 82 -13.12 16.40 -12.64
CA GLU A 82 -13.12 17.24 -13.84
C GLU A 82 -12.29 16.60 -14.96
N LEU A 83 -11.12 16.07 -14.62
CA LEU A 83 -10.26 15.37 -15.57
C LEU A 83 -10.93 14.13 -16.15
N ILE A 84 -11.55 13.28 -15.33
CA ILE A 84 -12.31 12.11 -15.79
C ILE A 84 -13.47 12.55 -16.68
N LYS A 85 -14.17 13.62 -16.33
CA LYS A 85 -15.25 14.17 -17.16
C LYS A 85 -14.73 14.62 -18.51
N SER A 86 -13.63 15.37 -18.56
CA SER A 86 -13.02 15.85 -19.81
C SER A 86 -12.52 14.71 -20.72
N LEU A 87 -11.99 13.63 -20.12
CA LEU A 87 -11.57 12.43 -20.85
C LEU A 87 -12.78 11.72 -21.48
N ARG A 88 -13.86 11.53 -20.71
CA ARG A 88 -15.11 10.92 -21.21
C ARG A 88 -15.79 11.73 -22.31
N GLU A 89 -15.70 13.06 -22.25
CA GLU A 89 -16.22 13.94 -23.30
C GLU A 89 -15.40 13.82 -24.60
N LYS A 90 -14.07 13.62 -24.49
CA LYS A 90 -13.20 13.35 -25.63
C LYS A 90 -13.42 11.97 -26.24
N GLU A 91 -13.61 10.93 -25.41
CA GLU A 91 -13.91 9.57 -25.89
C GLU A 91 -15.24 9.47 -26.62
N LYS A 92 -16.23 10.30 -26.27
CA LYS A 92 -17.51 10.37 -27.00
C LYS A 92 -17.42 11.03 -28.38
N SER A 93 -16.35 11.77 -28.63
CA SER A 93 -16.11 12.41 -29.93
C SER A 93 -15.31 11.53 -30.89
N ASP A 94 -14.59 10.54 -30.39
CA ASP A 94 -13.82 9.58 -31.18
C ASP A 94 -14.38 8.17 -30.88
N ASP A 95 -15.16 7.60 -31.79
CA ASP A 95 -15.83 6.28 -31.72
C ASP A 95 -14.89 5.16 -31.27
N ILE A 96 -14.58 5.10 -29.99
CA ILE A 96 -13.84 3.98 -29.37
C ILE A 96 -14.68 3.39 -28.25
N ASP A 97 -15.38 2.31 -28.58
CA ASP A 97 -16.08 1.45 -27.63
C ASP A 97 -15.10 0.84 -26.59
N GLY A 98 -15.37 1.08 -25.32
CA GLY A 98 -15.05 0.13 -24.27
C GLY A 98 -13.80 0.34 -23.42
N ILE A 99 -13.33 1.55 -23.16
CA ILE A 99 -12.34 1.79 -22.10
C ILE A 99 -13.07 2.41 -20.89
N GLU A 100 -13.30 1.61 -19.84
CA GLU A 100 -13.58 2.18 -18.52
C GLU A 100 -12.44 3.15 -18.19
N SER A 101 -12.78 4.43 -18.04
CA SER A 101 -11.80 5.49 -17.76
C SER A 101 -11.20 5.32 -16.37
N ASP A 102 -10.22 4.42 -16.28
CA ASP A 102 -9.37 4.30 -15.11
C ASP A 102 -8.41 5.51 -15.12
N PRO A 103 -8.33 6.29 -14.03
CA PRO A 103 -7.32 7.35 -13.88
C PRO A 103 -5.87 6.89 -14.11
N SER A 104 -5.61 5.58 -14.06
CA SER A 104 -4.31 5.00 -14.40
C SER A 104 -3.93 5.14 -15.88
N MET A 105 -4.89 5.48 -16.77
CA MET A 105 -4.69 5.75 -18.21
C MET A 105 -4.25 7.18 -18.51
N LEU A 106 -3.99 8.00 -17.48
CA LEU A 106 -3.53 9.38 -17.68
C LEU A 106 -2.16 9.42 -18.36
N LYS A 107 -1.94 10.49 -19.13
CA LYS A 107 -0.65 10.72 -19.79
C LYS A 107 0.51 10.64 -18.79
N PRO A 108 1.67 10.12 -19.20
CA PRO A 108 2.83 9.92 -18.34
C PRO A 108 3.24 11.14 -17.51
N GLU A 109 3.10 12.34 -18.06
CA GLU A 109 3.44 13.60 -17.38
C GLU A 109 2.58 13.93 -16.15
N ASN A 110 1.32 13.41 -16.10
CA ASN A 110 0.39 13.64 -14.99
C ASN A 110 0.22 12.41 -14.10
N PHE A 111 0.84 11.29 -14.47
CA PHE A 111 0.55 9.98 -13.96
C PHE A 111 0.72 9.86 -12.43
N PRO A 112 1.82 10.25 -11.81
CA PRO A 112 1.98 10.07 -10.37
C PRO A 112 1.14 11.03 -9.52
N LYS A 113 0.69 12.16 -10.09
CA LYS A 113 -0.07 13.17 -9.36
C LYS A 113 -1.47 12.69 -8.99
N TYR A 114 -2.13 11.97 -9.90
CA TYR A 114 -3.53 11.57 -9.74
C TYR A 114 -3.71 10.08 -9.45
N GLN A 115 -2.64 9.31 -9.49
CA GLN A 115 -2.70 7.88 -9.29
C GLN A 115 -2.93 7.54 -7.81
N ILE A 116 -3.72 6.48 -7.58
CA ILE A 116 -3.83 5.84 -6.28
C ILE A 116 -2.66 4.85 -6.16
N HIS A 117 -1.86 5.05 -5.15
CA HIS A 117 -0.74 4.17 -4.81
C HIS A 117 -1.09 3.26 -3.64
N HIS A 118 -0.28 2.24 -3.45
CA HIS A 118 -0.41 1.33 -2.32
C HIS A 118 0.72 1.57 -1.31
N LYS A 119 0.39 1.54 -0.03
CA LYS A 119 1.34 1.69 1.07
C LYS A 119 1.04 0.66 2.16
N THR A 120 1.96 -0.28 2.36
CA THR A 120 1.85 -1.27 3.41
C THR A 120 2.23 -0.66 4.75
N LEU A 121 1.33 -0.69 5.71
CA LEU A 121 1.48 -0.11 7.04
C LEU A 121 1.25 -1.19 8.10
N LEU A 122 2.16 -1.30 9.07
CA LEU A 122 2.12 -2.31 10.14
C LEU A 122 2.18 -1.63 11.51
N ALA A 123 1.36 -2.08 12.45
CA ALA A 123 1.42 -1.62 13.83
C ALA A 123 2.67 -2.18 14.53
N LYS A 124 3.58 -1.31 14.95
CA LYS A 124 4.75 -1.65 15.76
C LYS A 124 4.39 -1.90 17.23
N ASN A 125 3.37 -1.19 17.70
CA ASN A 125 2.87 -1.24 19.08
C ASN A 125 1.38 -0.83 19.14
N TYR A 126 0.81 -0.73 20.33
CA TYR A 126 -0.61 -0.36 20.50
C TYR A 126 -0.92 1.06 20.01
N GLU A 127 0.00 2.02 20.17
CA GLU A 127 -0.16 3.37 19.63
C GLU A 127 -0.26 3.32 18.09
N GLY A 128 0.60 2.52 17.42
CA GLY A 128 0.52 2.30 15.99
C GLY A 128 -0.79 1.65 15.55
N PHE A 129 -1.32 0.70 16.32
CA PHE A 129 -2.64 0.12 16.05
C PHE A 129 -3.75 1.18 16.10
N LEU A 130 -3.75 2.05 17.11
CA LEU A 130 -4.72 3.14 17.20
C LEU A 130 -4.58 4.13 16.04
N ASN A 131 -3.35 4.45 15.63
CA ASN A 131 -3.09 5.31 14.49
C ASN A 131 -3.54 4.67 13.16
N LEU A 132 -3.34 3.37 12.96
CA LEU A 132 -3.88 2.66 11.81
C LEU A 132 -5.42 2.70 11.77
N ALA A 133 -6.08 2.48 12.92
CA ALA A 133 -7.54 2.59 13.02
C ALA A 133 -8.01 4.02 12.71
N LYS A 134 -7.27 5.04 13.16
CA LYS A 134 -7.57 6.44 12.84
C LYS A 134 -7.38 6.74 11.35
N LEU A 135 -6.27 6.31 10.77
CA LEU A 135 -6.01 6.43 9.32
C LEU A 135 -7.11 5.75 8.50
N THR A 136 -7.53 4.54 8.89
CA THR A 136 -8.65 3.85 8.25
C THR A 136 -9.92 4.71 8.30
N SER A 137 -10.29 5.25 9.48
CA SER A 137 -11.48 6.10 9.62
C SER A 137 -11.41 7.35 8.76
N LEU A 138 -10.27 8.06 8.79
CA LEU A 138 -10.05 9.28 8.01
C LEU A 138 -10.08 9.02 6.50
N SER A 139 -9.60 7.87 6.05
CA SER A 139 -9.64 7.51 4.63
C SER A 139 -11.06 7.39 4.09
N TYR A 140 -12.01 6.92 4.93
CA TYR A 140 -13.43 6.88 4.58
C TYR A 140 -14.13 8.23 4.77
N GLU A 141 -13.82 8.95 5.85
CA GLU A 141 -14.46 10.21 6.19
C GLU A 141 -14.09 11.35 5.20
N LYS A 142 -12.79 11.52 4.96
CA LYS A 142 -12.23 12.63 4.19
C LYS A 142 -11.77 12.24 2.78
N GLY A 143 -11.13 11.08 2.67
CA GLY A 143 -10.42 10.66 1.46
C GLY A 143 -11.23 9.81 0.50
N TYR A 144 -12.49 9.45 0.81
CA TYR A 144 -13.25 8.51 0.01
C TYR A 144 -13.65 9.08 -1.36
N TYR A 145 -13.08 8.48 -2.40
CA TYR A 145 -13.55 8.59 -3.77
C TYR A 145 -13.26 7.28 -4.49
N ARG A 146 -14.28 6.46 -4.75
CA ARG A 146 -14.21 5.06 -5.23
C ARG A 146 -13.48 4.11 -4.27
N LYS A 147 -12.38 4.58 -3.64
CA LYS A 147 -11.60 3.85 -2.63
C LYS A 147 -11.31 4.77 -1.43
N PRO A 148 -11.13 4.22 -0.22
CA PRO A 148 -10.73 4.98 0.96
C PRO A 148 -9.24 5.36 0.84
N ARG A 149 -8.93 6.66 0.70
CA ARG A 149 -7.57 7.13 0.41
C ARG A 149 -7.03 7.96 1.56
N ILE A 150 -5.75 7.88 1.77
CA ILE A 150 -4.99 8.77 2.66
C ILE A 150 -3.98 9.56 1.84
N ASP A 151 -3.65 10.76 2.29
CA ASP A 151 -2.61 11.59 1.71
C ASP A 151 -1.39 11.71 2.62
N PHE A 152 -0.41 12.48 2.17
CA PHE A 152 0.85 12.66 2.86
C PHE A 152 0.66 13.30 4.25
N ASP A 153 -0.16 14.34 4.36
CA ASP A 153 -0.35 15.08 5.61
C ASP A 153 -1.09 14.23 6.65
N THR A 154 -2.16 13.57 6.24
CA THR A 154 -2.90 12.62 7.10
C THR A 154 -1.99 11.50 7.60
N LEU A 155 -1.10 10.99 6.72
CA LEU A 155 -0.16 9.94 7.07
C LEU A 155 0.90 10.43 8.05
N ALA A 156 1.42 11.66 7.87
CA ALA A 156 2.41 12.27 8.74
C ALA A 156 1.86 12.49 10.16
N GLU A 157 0.64 13.02 10.28
CA GLU A 157 -0.03 13.26 11.56
C GLU A 157 -0.25 11.99 12.39
N HIS A 158 -0.37 10.84 11.75
CA HIS A 158 -0.71 9.55 12.37
C HIS A 158 0.36 8.46 12.17
N SER A 159 1.61 8.83 11.91
CA SER A 159 2.71 7.90 11.62
C SER A 159 3.31 7.20 12.84
N LYS A 160 3.09 7.74 14.05
CA LYS A 160 3.74 7.26 15.27
C LYS A 160 3.35 5.83 15.61
N GLY A 161 4.35 4.99 15.93
CA GLY A 161 4.14 3.58 16.24
C GLY A 161 3.81 2.70 15.01
N ILE A 162 3.98 3.22 13.80
CA ILE A 162 3.78 2.50 12.53
C ILE A 162 5.13 2.18 11.90
N ILE A 163 5.23 0.97 11.35
CA ILE A 163 6.26 0.58 10.40
C ILE A 163 5.63 0.66 9.01
N ALA A 164 6.29 1.33 8.07
CA ALA A 164 5.84 1.43 6.69
C ALA A 164 6.78 0.69 5.74
N LEU A 165 6.20 -0.01 4.77
CA LEU A 165 6.94 -0.60 3.65
C LEU A 165 6.68 0.24 2.40
N SER A 166 7.61 0.21 1.44
CA SER A 166 7.47 1.00 0.20
C SER A 166 6.26 0.60 -0.66
N GLY A 167 5.67 -0.56 -0.38
CA GLY A 167 4.53 -1.12 -1.08
C GLY A 167 4.92 -2.01 -2.26
N CYS A 168 3.91 -2.60 -2.90
CA CYS A 168 4.05 -3.47 -4.06
C CYS A 168 4.44 -2.70 -5.33
N ILE A 169 4.18 -3.28 -6.50
CA ILE A 169 4.39 -2.63 -7.79
C ILE A 169 3.60 -1.31 -7.93
N ASN A 170 2.45 -1.20 -7.22
CA ASN A 170 1.63 0.03 -7.16
C ASN A 170 2.12 1.02 -6.09
N GLY A 171 3.19 0.74 -5.38
CA GLY A 171 3.84 1.70 -4.47
C GLY A 171 4.40 2.91 -5.22
N VAL A 172 4.44 4.08 -4.55
CA VAL A 172 4.86 5.35 -5.18
C VAL A 172 6.23 5.25 -5.85
N ALA A 173 7.23 4.72 -5.14
CA ALA A 173 8.59 4.58 -5.68
C ALA A 173 8.63 3.63 -6.89
N SER A 174 7.92 2.48 -6.80
CA SER A 174 7.82 1.52 -7.89
C SER A 174 7.22 2.14 -9.14
N GLN A 175 6.18 2.95 -8.99
CA GLN A 175 5.53 3.62 -10.11
C GLN A 175 6.45 4.65 -10.78
N TYR A 176 7.16 5.48 -10.04
CA TYR A 176 8.16 6.37 -10.63
C TYR A 176 9.25 5.60 -11.38
N LEU A 177 9.73 4.49 -10.81
CA LEU A 177 10.74 3.65 -11.48
C LEU A 177 10.21 2.99 -12.76
N LEU A 178 8.93 2.62 -12.81
CA LEU A 178 8.28 2.12 -14.05
C LEU A 178 8.33 3.16 -15.17
N TYR A 179 8.18 4.44 -14.85
CA TYR A 179 8.28 5.55 -15.79
C TYR A 179 9.70 6.10 -15.95
N SER A 180 10.71 5.38 -15.40
CA SER A 180 12.12 5.74 -15.50
C SER A 180 12.49 7.06 -14.81
N ASP A 181 11.70 7.49 -13.81
CA ASP A 181 11.96 8.68 -13.01
C ASP A 181 12.58 8.30 -11.66
N TYR A 182 13.87 7.99 -11.68
CA TYR A 182 14.62 7.56 -10.49
C TYR A 182 14.70 8.69 -9.44
N GLU A 183 14.92 9.92 -9.86
CA GLU A 183 15.10 11.05 -8.95
C GLU A 183 13.83 11.31 -8.12
N LYS A 184 12.66 11.26 -8.76
CA LYS A 184 11.38 11.35 -8.03
C LYS A 184 11.10 10.15 -7.15
N ALA A 185 11.47 8.95 -7.56
CA ALA A 185 11.35 7.77 -6.72
C ALA A 185 12.20 7.92 -5.44
N LEU A 186 13.43 8.41 -5.57
CA LEU A 186 14.34 8.67 -4.45
C LEU A 186 13.81 9.78 -3.54
N GLU A 187 13.44 10.93 -4.11
CA GLU A 187 12.89 12.09 -3.38
C GLU A 187 11.65 11.70 -2.56
N THR A 188 10.70 11.02 -3.20
CA THR A 188 9.47 10.62 -2.52
C THR A 188 9.74 9.59 -1.42
N THR A 189 10.67 8.66 -1.65
CA THR A 189 11.08 7.71 -0.61
C THR A 189 11.70 8.43 0.58
N ALA A 190 12.56 9.43 0.34
CA ALA A 190 13.16 10.23 1.41
C ALA A 190 12.09 10.95 2.25
N LYS A 191 11.07 11.54 1.62
CA LYS A 191 9.93 12.16 2.34
C LYS A 191 9.19 11.18 3.26
N PHE A 192 9.00 9.93 2.85
CA PHE A 192 8.43 8.92 3.72
C PHE A 192 9.37 8.52 4.86
N VAL A 193 10.68 8.49 4.61
CA VAL A 193 11.67 8.26 5.67
C VAL A 193 11.62 9.37 6.72
N ASP A 194 11.41 10.62 6.32
CA ASP A 194 11.26 11.75 7.25
C ASP A 194 10.02 11.59 8.16
N ILE A 195 8.91 11.04 7.64
CA ILE A 195 7.68 10.79 8.42
C ILE A 195 7.87 9.63 9.43
N PHE A 196 8.37 8.49 8.97
CA PHE A 196 8.38 7.26 9.78
C PHE A 196 9.68 7.07 10.57
N GLY A 197 10.74 7.76 10.19
CA GLY A 197 12.10 7.46 10.64
C GLY A 197 12.70 6.27 9.89
N ARG A 198 14.02 6.30 9.72
CA ARG A 198 14.76 5.28 8.96
C ARG A 198 14.60 3.86 9.49
N GLU A 199 14.45 3.70 10.80
CA GLU A 199 14.28 2.41 11.47
C GLU A 199 12.88 1.83 11.36
N ASN A 200 11.91 2.61 10.87
CA ASN A 200 10.52 2.19 10.69
C ASN A 200 10.07 2.25 9.22
N TYR A 201 10.97 2.55 8.29
CA TYR A 201 10.67 2.53 6.86
C TYR A 201 11.56 1.51 6.14
N TYR A 202 10.93 0.62 5.37
CA TYR A 202 11.61 -0.47 4.67
C TYR A 202 11.27 -0.45 3.19
N ILE A 203 12.25 -0.81 2.36
CA ILE A 203 11.99 -1.08 0.95
C ILE A 203 11.45 -2.49 0.83
N GLU A 204 10.24 -2.60 0.31
CA GLU A 204 9.60 -3.88 0.00
C GLU A 204 10.01 -4.35 -1.40
N LEU A 205 10.47 -5.58 -1.50
CA LEU A 205 10.82 -6.22 -2.76
C LEU A 205 9.87 -7.38 -3.01
N GLN A 206 9.12 -7.31 -4.10
CA GLN A 206 8.25 -8.39 -4.57
C GLN A 206 8.73 -8.85 -5.93
N ASN A 207 8.81 -10.16 -6.13
CA ASN A 207 9.19 -10.75 -7.42
C ASN A 207 8.17 -11.81 -7.84
N HIS A 208 7.23 -11.43 -8.67
CA HIS A 208 6.24 -12.30 -9.31
C HIS A 208 6.69 -12.73 -10.71
N PHE A 209 7.97 -12.53 -11.05
CA PHE A 209 8.57 -12.82 -12.35
C PHE A 209 7.99 -12.02 -13.52
N LEU A 210 7.30 -10.91 -13.25
CA LEU A 210 6.77 -10.01 -14.25
C LEU A 210 7.86 -9.11 -14.82
N ALA A 211 7.66 -8.61 -16.05
CA ALA A 211 8.58 -7.65 -16.66
C ALA A 211 8.69 -6.35 -15.84
N ALA A 212 7.61 -5.93 -15.19
CA ALA A 212 7.57 -4.79 -14.29
C ALA A 212 8.49 -4.98 -13.07
N ASP A 213 8.46 -6.16 -12.44
CA ASP A 213 9.32 -6.46 -11.29
C ASP A 213 10.81 -6.35 -11.67
N LYS A 214 11.18 -6.94 -12.83
CA LYS A 214 12.55 -6.87 -13.35
C LYS A 214 13.01 -5.43 -13.58
N LYS A 215 12.09 -4.54 -13.94
CA LYS A 215 12.40 -3.13 -14.18
C LYS A 215 12.58 -2.35 -12.86
N VAL A 216 11.72 -2.58 -11.86
CA VAL A 216 11.70 -1.76 -10.63
C VAL A 216 12.67 -2.24 -9.55
N ILE A 217 12.87 -3.55 -9.39
CA ILE A 217 13.70 -4.10 -8.31
C ILE A 217 15.11 -3.50 -8.24
N PRO A 218 15.86 -3.36 -9.36
CA PRO A 218 17.20 -2.76 -9.31
C PRO A 218 17.19 -1.32 -8.80
N GLY A 219 16.18 -0.52 -9.19
CA GLY A 219 15.99 0.85 -8.72
C GLY A 219 15.65 0.91 -7.24
N LEU A 220 14.77 0.05 -6.75
CA LEU A 220 14.41 -0.04 -5.32
C LEU A 220 15.62 -0.42 -4.46
N VAL A 221 16.43 -1.39 -4.91
CA VAL A 221 17.66 -1.78 -4.21
C VAL A 221 18.68 -0.64 -4.19
N ARG A 222 18.78 0.13 -5.27
CA ARG A 222 19.64 1.31 -5.34
C ARG A 222 19.17 2.39 -4.35
N ILE A 223 17.87 2.70 -4.30
CA ILE A 223 17.26 3.64 -3.33
C ILE A 223 17.54 3.19 -1.89
N ALA A 224 17.36 1.89 -1.60
CA ALA A 224 17.61 1.35 -0.27
C ALA A 224 19.06 1.60 0.18
N ARG A 225 20.02 1.41 -0.73
CA ARG A 225 21.45 1.67 -0.46
C ARG A 225 21.76 3.14 -0.27
N GLU A 226 21.26 4.01 -1.14
CA GLU A 226 21.50 5.46 -1.07
C GLU A 226 20.92 6.08 0.20
N LEU A 227 19.73 5.67 0.62
CA LEU A 227 19.07 6.15 1.84
C LEU A 227 19.42 5.32 3.09
N ASN A 228 20.29 4.30 2.96
CA ASN A 228 20.65 3.37 4.04
C ASN A 228 19.42 2.77 4.72
N LEU A 229 18.51 2.21 3.93
CA LEU A 229 17.28 1.53 4.36
C LEU A 229 17.44 0.02 4.35
N LYS A 230 16.72 -0.65 5.22
CA LYS A 230 16.57 -2.11 5.19
C LYS A 230 15.56 -2.51 4.10
N MET A 231 15.71 -3.74 3.63
CA MET A 231 14.84 -4.34 2.62
C MET A 231 14.15 -5.57 3.23
#